data_071a9f17a478981bff59f4fbc79af37f
#
_entry.id   071a9f17a478981bff59f4fbc79af37f
#
_cell.length_a   1.000
_cell.length_b   1.000
_cell.length_c   1.000
_cell.angle_alpha   90.00
_cell.angle_beta   90.00
_cell.angle_gamma   90.00
#
_symmetry.space_group_name_H-M   'P 1'
#
loop_
_entity.id
_entity.type
_entity.pdbx_description
1 polymer ?
#
loop_
_entity_poly.entity_id
_entity_poly.type
_entity_poly.pdbx_seq_one_letter_code
_entity_poly.pdbx_strand_id
1 'polypeptide(L)'
;LVENKFTWPICKDLLFLVLEDRVSDVFVCELVWERLFYTKELSINDWAFSALTPSYWSEKFEKAPQIISERPASIHLTRSIPKEYKQGLKNFLNFKGYKINELYPRRTRRATAVNWLIYWAIENDCFSKDSGLMPSPSSPPVNPVKGHFGDPEIK
;
A
#
# COMPACT_ATOMS: atom_id res chain seq x y z
N LEU A 1 -4.00 21.20 3.40
CA LEU A 1 -2.96 20.28 3.78
C LEU A 1 -3.11 18.97 3.02
N VAL A 2 -1.98 18.31 2.77
CA VAL A 2 -1.95 17.08 1.98
C VAL A 2 -2.84 16.00 2.57
N GLU A 3 -2.81 15.83 3.88
CA GLU A 3 -3.58 14.79 4.58
C GLU A 3 -5.08 14.88 4.39
N ASN A 4 -5.60 16.10 4.16
CA ASN A 4 -7.04 16.33 3.98
C ASN A 4 -7.56 15.86 2.63
N LYS A 5 -6.67 15.46 1.72
CA LYS A 5 -7.04 14.98 0.39
C LYS A 5 -7.27 13.47 0.34
N PHE A 6 -6.97 12.77 1.42
CA PHE A 6 -7.01 11.31 1.44
C PHE A 6 -8.16 10.82 2.32
N THR A 7 -8.86 9.80 1.82
CA THR A 7 -10.01 9.23 2.53
C THR A 7 -9.60 8.63 3.88
N TRP A 8 -8.45 7.93 3.89
CA TRP A 8 -8.00 7.17 5.06
C TRP A 8 -6.66 7.73 5.55
N PRO A 9 -6.61 8.32 6.74
CA PRO A 9 -5.32 8.76 7.30
C PRO A 9 -4.43 7.57 7.64
N ILE A 10 -3.13 7.74 7.49
CA ILE A 10 -2.17 6.69 7.83
C ILE A 10 -1.93 6.70 9.34
N CYS A 11 -2.32 5.64 10.01
CA CYS A 11 -2.12 5.42 11.44
C CYS A 11 -1.75 3.97 11.68
N LYS A 12 -1.26 3.66 12.88
CA LYS A 12 -0.85 2.30 13.22
C LYS A 12 -1.96 1.28 13.01
N ASP A 13 -3.18 1.61 13.45
CA ASP A 13 -4.30 0.67 13.36
C ASP A 13 -4.64 0.31 11.92
N LEU A 14 -4.63 1.30 11.02
CA LEU A 14 -4.85 1.04 9.59
C LEU A 14 -3.77 0.10 9.02
N LEU A 15 -2.50 0.40 9.35
CA LEU A 15 -1.39 -0.40 8.86
C LEU A 15 -1.43 -1.83 9.38
N PHE A 16 -1.87 -2.04 10.63
CA PHE A 16 -2.05 -3.39 11.15
C PHE A 16 -3.18 -4.14 10.45
N LEU A 17 -4.25 -3.47 10.02
CA LEU A 17 -5.27 -4.12 9.21
C LEU A 17 -4.68 -4.67 7.92
N VAL A 18 -3.75 -3.93 7.32
CA VAL A 18 -3.05 -4.40 6.11
C VAL A 18 -2.18 -5.61 6.43
N LEU A 19 -1.38 -5.53 7.48
CA LEU A 19 -0.47 -6.63 7.86
C LEU A 19 -1.22 -7.88 8.29
N GLU A 20 -2.38 -7.72 8.90
CA GLU A 20 -3.23 -8.83 9.34
C GLU A 20 -4.16 -9.36 8.25
N ASP A 21 -4.04 -8.79 7.05
CA ASP A 21 -4.82 -9.21 5.89
C ASP A 21 -6.33 -9.06 6.08
N ARG A 22 -6.72 -7.96 6.70
CA ARG A 22 -8.12 -7.66 6.99
C ARG A 22 -8.69 -6.56 6.10
N VAL A 23 -7.99 -6.21 5.05
CA VAL A 23 -8.45 -5.34 3.96
C VAL A 23 -7.92 -5.91 2.65
N SER A 24 -8.62 -5.66 1.55
CA SER A 24 -8.28 -6.26 0.25
C SER A 24 -6.98 -5.68 -0.34
N ASP A 25 -6.42 -6.39 -1.31
CA ASP A 25 -5.28 -5.89 -2.07
C ASP A 25 -5.65 -4.63 -2.86
N VAL A 26 -6.88 -4.58 -3.37
CA VAL A 26 -7.39 -3.40 -4.06
C VAL A 26 -7.34 -2.19 -3.12
N PHE A 27 -7.81 -2.35 -1.90
CA PHE A 27 -7.79 -1.28 -0.90
C PHE A 27 -6.35 -0.79 -0.64
N VAL A 28 -5.42 -1.73 -0.44
CA VAL A 28 -4.01 -1.40 -0.17
C VAL A 28 -3.40 -0.65 -1.35
N CYS A 29 -3.65 -1.12 -2.56
CA CYS A 29 -3.17 -0.44 -3.76
C CYS A 29 -3.71 0.99 -3.86
N GLU A 30 -4.99 1.19 -3.56
CA GLU A 30 -5.58 2.53 -3.63
C GLU A 30 -4.98 3.48 -2.61
N LEU A 31 -4.59 2.99 -1.42
CA LEU A 31 -3.87 3.82 -0.45
C LEU A 31 -2.57 4.36 -1.05
N VAL A 32 -1.84 3.53 -1.76
CA VAL A 32 -0.57 3.93 -2.39
C VAL A 32 -0.84 4.81 -3.60
N TRP A 33 -1.78 4.44 -4.46
CA TRP A 33 -2.08 5.20 -5.67
C TRP A 33 -2.50 6.65 -5.36
N GLU A 34 -3.36 6.84 -4.35
CA GLU A 34 -3.76 8.18 -3.96
C GLU A 34 -2.55 9.04 -3.58
N ARG A 35 -1.59 8.45 -2.88
CA ARG A 35 -0.40 9.16 -2.41
C ARG A 35 0.68 9.32 -3.49
N LEU A 36 0.56 8.59 -4.57
CA LEU A 36 1.35 8.80 -5.78
C LEU A 36 0.65 9.73 -6.76
N PHE A 37 -0.54 10.21 -6.39
CA PHE A 37 -1.35 11.13 -7.18
C PHE A 37 -1.85 10.54 -8.51
N TYR A 38 -2.03 9.23 -8.54
CA TYR A 38 -2.85 8.62 -9.58
C TYR A 38 -4.31 8.98 -9.28
N THR A 39 -5.08 9.22 -10.33
CA THR A 39 -6.48 9.61 -10.19
C THR A 39 -7.38 8.62 -10.93
N LYS A 40 -8.56 8.38 -10.36
CA LYS A 40 -9.52 7.48 -10.96
C LYS A 40 -10.28 8.21 -12.05
N GLU A 41 -10.24 7.69 -13.27
CA GLU A 41 -11.00 8.24 -14.38
C GLU A 41 -12.39 7.61 -14.42
N LEU A 42 -13.42 8.43 -14.23
CA LEU A 42 -14.80 7.94 -14.16
C LEU A 42 -15.27 7.29 -15.45
N SER A 43 -14.80 7.78 -16.60
CA SER A 43 -15.23 7.29 -17.91
C SER A 43 -14.76 5.86 -18.21
N ILE A 44 -13.61 5.46 -17.69
CA ILE A 44 -13.01 4.14 -17.94
C ILE A 44 -12.89 3.30 -16.68
N ASN A 45 -13.33 3.85 -15.53
CA ASN A 45 -13.24 3.19 -14.23
C ASN A 45 -11.83 2.65 -13.93
N ASP A 46 -10.81 3.40 -14.29
CA ASP A 46 -9.42 3.03 -14.14
C ASP A 46 -8.63 4.18 -13.52
N TRP A 47 -7.46 3.87 -12.97
CA TRP A 47 -6.59 4.87 -12.35
C TRP A 47 -5.42 5.15 -13.27
N ALA A 48 -5.16 6.44 -13.53
CA ALA A 48 -4.05 6.89 -14.37
C ALA A 48 -3.26 7.99 -13.68
N PHE A 49 -2.00 8.18 -14.10
CA PHE A 49 -1.16 9.20 -13.50
C PHE A 49 -1.71 10.60 -13.75
N SER A 50 -1.34 11.54 -12.89
CA SER A 50 -1.68 12.95 -13.02
C SER A 50 -0.41 13.77 -13.13
N ALA A 51 -0.57 15.09 -13.30
CA ALA A 51 0.55 16.01 -13.35
C ALA A 51 1.38 16.00 -12.05
N LEU A 52 0.79 15.58 -10.93
CA LEU A 52 1.46 15.52 -9.63
C LEU A 52 2.18 14.19 -9.39
N THR A 53 1.94 13.18 -10.20
CA THR A 53 2.60 11.88 -10.05
C THR A 53 4.09 12.02 -10.31
N PRO A 54 4.96 11.55 -9.39
CA PRO A 54 6.40 11.62 -9.62
C PRO A 54 6.82 10.89 -10.89
N SER A 55 7.78 11.48 -11.62
CA SER A 55 8.25 10.89 -12.88
C SER A 55 8.82 9.49 -12.73
N TYR A 56 9.40 9.18 -11.57
CA TYR A 56 9.86 7.83 -11.24
C TYR A 56 8.76 6.79 -11.48
N TRP A 57 7.50 7.19 -11.23
CA TRP A 57 6.34 6.32 -11.41
C TRP A 57 5.67 6.51 -12.77
N SER A 58 5.39 7.77 -13.16
CA SER A 58 4.61 8.04 -14.37
C SER A 58 5.30 7.60 -15.65
N GLU A 59 6.63 7.64 -15.69
CA GLU A 59 7.38 7.20 -16.86
C GLU A 59 7.30 5.69 -17.09
N LYS A 60 7.08 4.92 -16.03
CA LYS A 60 7.04 3.46 -16.12
C LYS A 60 5.63 2.90 -16.05
N PHE A 61 4.74 3.56 -15.34
CA PHE A 61 3.37 3.10 -15.12
C PHE A 61 2.38 4.20 -15.49
N GLU A 62 1.89 4.16 -16.71
CA GLU A 62 0.84 5.08 -17.16
C GLU A 62 -0.46 4.82 -16.39
N LYS A 63 -0.81 3.55 -16.24
CA LYS A 63 -1.89 3.13 -15.35
C LYS A 63 -1.34 2.82 -13.98
N ALA A 64 -2.18 2.97 -12.95
CA ALA A 64 -1.75 2.76 -11.57
C ALA A 64 -1.12 1.37 -11.40
N PRO A 65 0.06 1.30 -10.76
CA PRO A 65 0.82 0.05 -10.67
C PRO A 65 0.19 -0.96 -9.71
N GLN A 66 0.08 -2.21 -10.14
CA GLN A 66 -0.43 -3.29 -9.31
C GLN A 66 0.70 -3.80 -8.40
N ILE A 67 0.95 -3.08 -7.32
CA ILE A 67 2.11 -3.28 -6.44
C ILE A 67 2.08 -4.59 -5.66
N ILE A 68 0.94 -5.24 -5.58
CA ILE A 68 0.80 -6.52 -4.88
C ILE A 68 0.73 -7.67 -5.88
N SER A 69 -0.11 -7.53 -6.90
CA SER A 69 -0.33 -8.64 -7.83
C SER A 69 0.79 -8.82 -8.85
N GLU A 70 1.57 -7.77 -9.16
CA GLU A 70 2.58 -7.83 -10.23
C GLU A 70 3.98 -7.55 -9.71
N ARG A 71 4.88 -8.47 -9.99
CA ARG A 71 6.27 -8.40 -9.50
C ARG A 71 7.00 -7.12 -9.95
N PRO A 72 6.93 -6.68 -11.22
CA PRO A 72 7.65 -5.46 -11.63
C PRO A 72 7.25 -4.22 -10.84
N ALA A 73 5.96 -4.06 -10.56
CA ALA A 73 5.47 -2.93 -9.77
C ALA A 73 5.90 -3.03 -8.32
N SER A 74 5.89 -4.25 -7.76
CA SER A 74 6.35 -4.47 -6.39
C SER A 74 7.84 -4.15 -6.24
N ILE A 75 8.66 -4.53 -7.20
CA ILE A 75 10.09 -4.22 -7.19
C ILE A 75 10.31 -2.70 -7.28
N HIS A 76 9.54 -2.04 -8.14
CA HIS A 76 9.62 -0.60 -8.29
C HIS A 76 9.29 0.13 -6.99
N LEU A 77 8.26 -0.35 -6.29
CA LEU A 77 7.89 0.17 -4.97
C LEU A 77 9.02 -0.03 -3.95
N THR A 78 9.56 -1.23 -3.90
CA THR A 78 10.66 -1.56 -2.98
C THR A 78 11.84 -0.63 -3.18
N ARG A 79 12.21 -0.39 -4.44
CA ARG A 79 13.34 0.48 -4.78
C ARG A 79 13.08 1.95 -4.51
N SER A 80 11.82 2.35 -4.41
CA SER A 80 11.47 3.75 -4.13
C SER A 80 11.64 4.11 -2.65
N ILE A 81 11.74 3.13 -1.77
CA ILE A 81 11.89 3.37 -0.33
C ILE A 81 13.37 3.68 -0.03
N PRO A 82 13.67 4.88 0.53
CA PRO A 82 15.06 5.20 0.88
C PRO A 82 15.64 4.24 1.92
N LYS A 83 16.95 4.11 1.88
CA LYS A 83 17.69 3.19 2.75
C LYS A 83 17.36 3.37 4.23
N GLU A 84 17.26 4.61 4.68
CA GLU A 84 16.98 4.94 6.09
C GLU A 84 15.58 4.52 6.53
N TYR A 85 14.69 4.19 5.60
CA TYR A 85 13.32 3.74 5.92
C TYR A 85 13.13 2.24 5.74
N LYS A 86 14.18 1.49 5.37
CA LYS A 86 14.04 0.05 5.08
C LYS A 86 13.60 -0.76 6.30
N GLN A 87 13.83 -0.26 7.50
CA GLN A 87 13.43 -0.93 8.75
C GLN A 87 12.18 -0.30 9.38
N GLY A 88 11.36 0.36 8.56
CA GLY A 88 10.18 1.08 9.06
C GLY A 88 9.19 0.21 9.82
N LEU A 89 8.93 -1.00 9.34
CA LEU A 89 8.01 -1.92 10.00
C LEU A 89 8.44 -2.23 11.43
N LYS A 90 9.73 -2.51 11.61
CA LYS A 90 10.30 -2.78 12.93
C LYS A 90 10.32 -1.52 13.80
N ASN A 91 10.78 -0.41 13.23
CA ASN A 91 11.00 0.82 14.00
C ASN A 91 9.71 1.50 14.42
N PHE A 92 8.68 1.50 13.57
CA PHE A 92 7.45 2.25 13.82
C PHE A 92 6.28 1.38 14.29
N LEU A 93 6.26 0.10 13.92
CA LEU A 93 5.18 -0.80 14.29
C LEU A 93 5.63 -1.92 15.22
N ASN A 94 6.93 -2.03 15.49
CA ASN A 94 7.49 -3.16 16.23
C ASN A 94 7.10 -4.50 15.60
N PHE A 95 6.95 -4.50 14.28
CA PHE A 95 6.59 -5.69 13.54
C PHE A 95 7.85 -6.49 13.20
N LYS A 96 7.90 -7.73 13.65
CA LYS A 96 9.10 -8.58 13.53
C LYS A 96 9.12 -9.44 12.27
N GLY A 97 8.10 -9.32 11.43
CA GLY A 97 8.00 -10.09 10.21
C GLY A 97 7.08 -11.30 10.36
N TYR A 98 6.95 -12.03 9.28
CA TYR A 98 6.14 -13.24 9.22
C TYR A 98 7.00 -14.47 9.41
N LYS A 99 6.38 -15.58 9.81
CA LYS A 99 7.07 -16.87 9.89
C LYS A 99 7.46 -17.34 8.49
N ILE A 100 8.49 -18.21 8.42
CA ILE A 100 9.03 -18.63 7.13
C ILE A 100 7.99 -19.32 6.23
N ASN A 101 7.06 -20.07 6.83
CA ASN A 101 6.00 -20.74 6.09
C ASN A 101 4.87 -19.78 5.65
N GLU A 102 4.97 -18.51 6.06
CA GLU A 102 3.99 -17.46 5.69
C GLU A 102 4.55 -16.49 4.66
N LEU A 103 5.77 -16.74 4.17
CA LEU A 103 6.44 -15.86 3.22
C LEU A 103 6.06 -16.24 1.78
N TYR A 104 4.96 -15.71 1.30
CA TYR A 104 4.53 -15.83 -0.09
C TYR A 104 4.36 -14.43 -0.69
N PRO A 105 4.42 -14.30 -2.03
CA PRO A 105 4.51 -12.99 -2.69
C PRO A 105 3.46 -11.98 -2.24
N ARG A 106 2.21 -12.38 -2.18
CA ARG A 106 1.13 -11.48 -1.80
C ARG A 106 1.37 -10.84 -0.44
N ARG A 107 1.76 -11.66 0.56
CA ARG A 107 1.97 -11.17 1.93
C ARG A 107 3.20 -10.27 2.02
N THR A 108 4.30 -10.65 1.42
CA THR A 108 5.53 -9.87 1.49
C THR A 108 5.37 -8.53 0.76
N ARG A 109 4.61 -8.52 -0.34
CA ARG A 109 4.34 -7.28 -1.08
C ARG A 109 3.41 -6.34 -0.33
N ARG A 110 2.46 -6.87 0.42
CA ARG A 110 1.60 -6.07 1.31
C ARG A 110 2.44 -5.42 2.42
N ALA A 111 3.39 -6.16 2.99
CA ALA A 111 4.31 -5.61 3.99
C ALA A 111 5.18 -4.51 3.40
N THR A 112 5.65 -4.67 2.18
CA THR A 112 6.41 -3.61 1.48
C THR A 112 5.55 -2.36 1.30
N ALA A 113 4.27 -2.53 0.94
CA ALA A 113 3.34 -1.40 0.80
C ALA A 113 3.17 -0.66 2.13
N VAL A 114 3.06 -1.39 3.24
CA VAL A 114 2.99 -0.78 4.58
C VAL A 114 4.25 0.03 4.85
N ASN A 115 5.42 -0.53 4.56
CA ASN A 115 6.67 0.18 4.77
C ASN A 115 6.76 1.45 3.92
N TRP A 116 6.29 1.39 2.68
CA TRP A 116 6.25 2.57 1.81
C TRP A 116 5.28 3.63 2.38
N LEU A 117 4.13 3.21 2.89
CA LEU A 117 3.16 4.14 3.48
C LEU A 117 3.72 4.83 4.72
N ILE A 118 4.49 4.12 5.54
CA ILE A 118 5.18 4.71 6.69
C ILE A 118 6.16 5.78 6.21
N TYR A 119 7.00 5.42 5.25
CA TYR A 119 7.96 6.36 4.67
C TYR A 119 7.26 7.60 4.13
N TRP A 120 6.23 7.41 3.31
CA TRP A 120 5.50 8.53 2.72
C TRP A 120 4.89 9.43 3.79
N ALA A 121 4.25 8.83 4.78
CA ALA A 121 3.56 9.59 5.84
C ALA A 121 4.54 10.40 6.69
N ILE A 122 5.70 9.85 6.99
CA ILE A 122 6.71 10.56 7.78
C ILE A 122 7.30 11.71 6.97
N GLU A 123 7.64 11.48 5.70
CA GLU A 123 8.20 12.53 4.84
C GLU A 123 7.23 13.67 4.59
N ASN A 124 5.93 13.39 4.63
CA ASN A 124 4.90 14.40 4.41
C ASN A 124 4.24 14.88 5.71
N ASP A 125 4.80 14.49 6.87
CA ASP A 125 4.29 14.84 8.18
C ASP A 125 2.80 14.53 8.34
N CYS A 126 2.41 13.35 7.85
CA CYS A 126 1.02 12.88 7.83
C CYS A 126 0.79 11.60 8.61
N PHE A 127 1.75 11.19 9.45
CA PHE A 127 1.57 9.99 10.27
C PHE A 127 0.70 10.34 11.48
N SER A 128 -0.52 9.82 11.50
CA SER A 128 -1.47 10.13 12.56
C SER A 128 -1.14 9.34 13.84
N LYS A 129 -1.12 10.03 14.96
CA LYS A 129 -0.90 9.40 16.27
C LYS A 129 -2.14 8.68 16.78
N ASP A 130 -3.31 9.17 16.40
CA ASP A 130 -4.59 8.61 16.83
C ASP A 130 -5.27 7.89 15.67
N SER A 131 -6.06 6.88 15.99
CA SER A 131 -6.88 6.22 14.99
C SER A 131 -7.92 7.20 14.47
N GLY A 132 -7.85 7.47 13.16
CA GLY A 132 -8.84 8.31 12.51
C GLY A 132 -9.95 7.48 11.92
N LEU A 133 -10.50 7.97 10.80
CA LEU A 133 -11.47 7.20 10.03
C LEU A 133 -10.84 5.89 9.55
N MET A 134 -11.50 4.79 9.82
CA MET A 134 -11.03 3.45 9.52
C MET A 134 -12.04 2.70 8.67
N PRO A 135 -11.58 1.88 7.71
CA PRO A 135 -12.50 1.00 7.00
C PRO A 135 -13.02 -0.08 7.94
N SER A 136 -14.17 -0.64 7.61
CA SER A 136 -14.66 -1.82 8.32
C SER A 136 -13.75 -3.00 8.01
N PRO A 137 -13.13 -3.63 9.02
CA PRO A 137 -12.25 -4.75 8.75
C PRO A 137 -13.05 -5.97 8.27
N SER A 138 -12.47 -6.71 7.32
CA SER A 138 -13.03 -7.97 6.87
C SER A 138 -12.25 -9.13 7.50
N SER A 139 -12.79 -10.34 7.38
CA SER A 139 -12.05 -11.52 7.78
C SER A 139 -10.86 -11.72 6.84
N PRO A 140 -9.76 -12.32 7.32
CA PRO A 140 -8.68 -12.71 6.42
C PRO A 140 -9.19 -13.61 5.31
N PRO A 141 -8.53 -13.64 4.13
CA PRO A 141 -9.02 -14.44 3.02
C PRO A 141 -8.95 -15.94 3.32
N VAL A 142 -9.87 -16.70 2.74
CA VAL A 142 -9.88 -18.15 2.88
C VAL A 142 -8.59 -18.76 2.36
N ASN A 143 -8.10 -18.25 1.22
CA ASN A 143 -6.80 -18.65 0.67
C ASN A 143 -5.88 -17.44 0.69
N PRO A 144 -4.96 -17.34 1.68
CA PRO A 144 -4.09 -16.17 1.81
C PRO A 144 -3.08 -16.01 0.67
N VAL A 145 -2.82 -17.06 -0.10
CA VAL A 145 -1.95 -16.96 -1.27
C VAL A 145 -2.65 -16.22 -2.41
N LYS A 146 -3.96 -16.38 -2.53
CA LYS A 146 -4.76 -15.78 -3.61
C LYS A 146 -5.37 -14.44 -3.27
N GLY A 147 -5.71 -14.21 -2.01
CA GLY A 147 -6.26 -12.94 -1.55
C GLY A 147 -7.76 -12.93 -1.37
N HIS A 148 -8.31 -11.72 -1.27
CA HIS A 148 -9.73 -11.50 -1.05
C HIS A 148 -10.51 -11.59 -2.35
N PHE A 149 -11.82 -11.79 -2.23
CA PHE A 149 -12.71 -11.76 -3.39
C PHE A 149 -12.56 -10.43 -4.13
N GLY A 150 -12.37 -10.51 -5.45
CA GLY A 150 -12.20 -9.34 -6.30
C GLY A 150 -10.77 -8.83 -6.43
N ASP A 151 -9.83 -9.39 -5.68
CA ASP A 151 -8.42 -9.03 -5.82
C ASP A 151 -7.85 -9.54 -7.14
N PRO A 152 -6.92 -8.79 -7.78
CA PRO A 152 -6.23 -9.25 -8.98
C PRO A 152 -5.45 -10.53 -8.71
N GLU A 153 -5.34 -11.38 -9.72
CA GLU A 153 -4.55 -12.59 -9.64
C GLU A 153 -3.07 -12.27 -9.43
N ILE A 154 -2.45 -12.99 -8.51
CA ILE A 154 -1.02 -12.79 -8.19
C ILE A 154 -0.15 -13.39 -9.30
N LYS A 155 0.79 -12.59 -9.79
CA LYS A 155 1.75 -12.97 -10.84
C LYS A 155 3.20 -12.83 -10.39
#